data_0917d8943f214eaa2db43331c1516009
#
_entry.id   0917d8943f214eaa2db43331c1516009
#
_cell.length_a   1.000
_cell.length_b   1.000
_cell.length_c   1.000
_cell.angle_alpha   90.00
_cell.angle_beta   90.00
_cell.angle_gamma   90.00
#
_symmetry.space_group_name_H-M   'P 1'
#
loop_
_entity.id
_entity.type
_entity.pdbx_description
1 polymer ?
#
loop_
_entity_poly.entity_id
_entity_poly.type
_entity_poly.pdbx_seq_one_letter_code
_entity_poly.pdbx_strand_id
1 'polypeptide(L)'
;MVTLKRLVARDLGFDRIRAEFTLPTEFGPDAQRDAAQAVDRHHAERIDRTDLELVTIDPPGARDLDQALHLERTADGYLLHYAIADVAAQIEPGSALDIEARQRGETIYLPDGSVPLHPLVFSEGSASLLPNEIRPAALWRIETDAAANPVSWSVQRALVKSVRQLTYREAQDAAEAGNPHPSIALLPEFGRKRRDLGLARGAIELNLPAQEVVRGPSGDWELAIEARTDTDGWNAQISLLTGICAAQIMLDGGIGMLRTLPPADGDVRRWMRRTAEALGLPWTNDTPIGAQLAALDPCATTTLAMMTQATTLLRGASYLVFNGNRPDDQVAGHAGIAAPYAHVTAPLRRLGDRFVTEICLALSAGTPVPQWARDGLPDVRSSLLTSNTLANKVEQACVDLTEATVLAPQKGQTFDSAVLRGAEKKRFAEVFVTDPPILARCEGDPPEGQRAKLTLREADPGTRTVLFGFPAEGS
;
A
#
# COMPACT_ATOMS: atom_id res chain seq x y z
N MET A 1 1.03 -4.78 2.00
CA MET A 1 0.18 -3.62 1.61
C MET A 1 0.08 -3.65 0.10
N VAL A 2 -1.10 -3.86 -0.46
CA VAL A 2 -1.28 -3.75 -1.91
C VAL A 2 -1.34 -2.26 -2.20
N THR A 3 -0.24 -1.69 -2.65
CA THR A 3 -0.27 -0.37 -3.26
C THR A 3 -0.83 -0.60 -4.66
N LEU A 4 -2.14 -0.43 -4.79
CA LEU A 4 -2.79 -0.36 -6.08
C LEU A 4 -2.14 0.78 -6.87
N LYS A 5 -2.03 0.64 -8.17
CA LYS A 5 -1.50 1.58 -9.17
C LYS A 5 -1.02 2.92 -8.57
N ARG A 6 0.28 3.14 -8.52
CA ARG A 6 0.80 4.47 -8.24
C ARG A 6 0.78 5.25 -9.55
N LEU A 7 -0.23 6.10 -9.69
CA LEU A 7 -0.31 7.04 -10.80
C LEU A 7 0.35 8.36 -10.39
N VAL A 8 1.29 8.85 -11.17
CA VAL A 8 1.91 10.16 -11.01
C VAL A 8 1.58 11.01 -12.23
N ALA A 9 1.02 12.19 -12.04
CA ALA A 9 0.63 13.10 -13.12
C ALA A 9 0.69 14.55 -12.64
N ARG A 10 1.89 15.04 -12.35
CA ARG A 10 2.12 16.33 -11.68
C ARG A 10 1.54 17.55 -12.42
N ASP A 11 1.51 17.49 -13.74
CA ASP A 11 1.09 18.59 -14.60
C ASP A 11 -0.40 18.51 -15.01
N LEU A 12 -1.10 17.42 -14.64
CA LEU A 12 -2.55 17.31 -14.79
C LEU A 12 -3.22 17.86 -13.52
N GLY A 13 -4.16 18.79 -13.67
CA GLY A 13 -4.89 19.36 -12.54
C GLY A 13 -6.00 18.44 -12.04
N PHE A 14 -5.99 18.11 -10.74
CA PHE A 14 -7.02 17.29 -10.09
C PHE A 14 -7.93 18.08 -9.15
N ASP A 15 -7.94 19.40 -9.21
CA ASP A 15 -8.74 20.27 -8.33
C ASP A 15 -10.25 20.02 -8.44
N ARG A 16 -10.72 19.67 -9.66
CA ARG A 16 -12.13 19.30 -9.84
C ARG A 16 -12.50 18.03 -9.06
N ILE A 17 -11.59 17.07 -8.97
CA ILE A 17 -11.78 15.84 -8.19
C ILE A 17 -11.75 16.17 -6.70
N ARG A 18 -10.83 17.03 -6.24
CA ARG A 18 -10.82 17.51 -4.85
C ARG A 18 -12.15 18.16 -4.46
N ALA A 19 -12.68 19.03 -5.33
CA ALA A 19 -13.95 19.70 -5.11
C ALA A 19 -15.15 18.73 -5.15
N GLU A 20 -15.20 17.81 -6.13
CA GLU A 20 -16.27 16.82 -6.28
C GLU A 20 -16.41 15.92 -5.04
N PHE A 21 -15.29 15.45 -4.51
CA PHE A 21 -15.27 14.60 -3.32
C PHE A 21 -15.20 15.39 -2.01
N THR A 22 -15.22 16.72 -2.07
CA THR A 22 -15.18 17.60 -0.89
C THR A 22 -14.00 17.24 0.03
N LEU A 23 -12.81 17.07 -0.56
CA LEU A 23 -11.63 16.66 0.20
C LEU A 23 -11.19 17.81 1.12
N PRO A 24 -10.88 17.54 2.41
CA PRO A 24 -10.46 18.58 3.36
C PRO A 24 -9.01 18.99 3.10
N THR A 25 -8.79 20.04 2.34
CA THR A 25 -7.45 20.52 1.94
C THR A 25 -6.74 21.32 3.04
N GLU A 26 -7.48 21.87 4.00
CA GLU A 26 -6.94 22.65 5.11
C GLU A 26 -7.24 21.98 6.45
N PHE A 27 -6.49 22.35 7.46
CA PHE A 27 -6.71 21.96 8.85
C PHE A 27 -7.29 23.13 9.64
N GLY A 28 -8.15 22.84 10.61
CA GLY A 28 -8.64 23.84 11.55
C GLY A 28 -7.49 24.51 12.33
N PRO A 29 -7.63 25.79 12.71
CA PRO A 29 -6.56 26.54 13.38
C PRO A 29 -6.11 25.92 14.70
N ASP A 30 -7.03 25.27 15.42
CA ASP A 30 -6.72 24.61 16.68
C ASP A 30 -5.90 23.31 16.44
N ALA A 31 -6.24 22.52 15.43
CA ALA A 31 -5.47 21.35 15.04
C ALA A 31 -4.07 21.71 14.53
N GLN A 32 -3.94 22.80 13.78
CA GLN A 32 -2.63 23.32 13.35
C GLN A 32 -1.78 23.77 14.55
N ARG A 33 -2.39 24.42 15.53
CA ARG A 33 -1.70 24.83 16.77
C ARG A 33 -1.25 23.63 17.57
N ASP A 34 -2.14 22.64 17.79
CA ASP A 34 -1.81 21.40 18.49
C ASP A 34 -0.64 20.67 17.81
N ALA A 35 -0.65 20.60 16.47
CA ALA A 35 0.42 20.00 15.68
C ALA A 35 1.77 20.73 15.83
N ALA A 36 1.75 22.07 15.82
CA ALA A 36 2.96 22.89 15.97
C ALA A 36 3.54 22.85 17.41
N GLN A 37 2.70 22.56 18.40
CA GLN A 37 3.07 22.49 19.81
C GLN A 37 3.18 21.04 20.34
N ALA A 38 3.10 20.05 19.44
CA ALA A 38 3.15 18.63 19.79
C ALA A 38 4.45 18.30 20.55
N VAL A 39 4.31 17.67 21.72
CA VAL A 39 5.43 17.26 22.56
C VAL A 39 5.33 15.76 22.88
N ASP A 40 6.48 15.14 23.08
CA ASP A 40 6.56 13.75 23.50
C ASP A 40 6.14 13.60 24.97
N ARG A 41 4.95 13.07 25.21
CA ARG A 41 4.36 12.87 26.55
C ARG A 41 4.93 11.67 27.30
N HIS A 42 5.73 10.85 26.61
CA HIS A 42 6.35 9.64 27.16
C HIS A 42 7.89 9.72 27.18
N HIS A 43 8.45 10.93 27.11
CA HIS A 43 9.90 11.12 27.01
C HIS A 43 10.69 10.41 28.13
N ALA A 44 10.17 10.42 29.37
CA ALA A 44 10.81 9.78 30.51
C ALA A 44 10.78 8.24 30.48
N GLU A 45 9.93 7.64 29.66
CA GLU A 45 9.78 6.19 29.54
C GLU A 45 10.65 5.60 28.42
N ARG A 46 11.30 6.47 27.62
CA ARG A 46 12.06 6.03 26.46
C ARG A 46 13.45 5.53 26.83
N ILE A 47 13.82 4.44 26.20
CA ILE A 47 15.23 4.06 26.15
C ILE A 47 15.95 4.88 25.07
N ASP A 48 17.21 5.19 25.28
CA ASP A 48 18.05 5.79 24.24
C ASP A 48 18.61 4.70 23.34
N ARG A 49 18.27 4.76 22.04
CA ARG A 49 18.77 3.91 20.97
C ARG A 49 19.22 4.74 19.78
N THR A 50 19.77 5.92 20.07
CA THR A 50 20.43 6.77 19.04
C THR A 50 21.76 6.18 18.56
N ASP A 51 22.25 5.13 19.22
CA ASP A 51 23.38 4.29 18.83
C ASP A 51 23.11 3.43 17.60
N LEU A 52 21.83 3.10 17.30
CA LEU A 52 21.46 2.31 16.13
C LEU A 52 21.58 3.16 14.87
N GLU A 53 22.37 2.69 13.92
CA GLU A 53 22.44 3.28 12.57
C GLU A 53 21.20 2.92 11.75
N LEU A 54 20.08 3.57 12.04
CA LEU A 54 18.83 3.36 11.30
C LEU A 54 18.84 4.13 9.98
N VAL A 55 18.25 3.56 8.93
CA VAL A 55 18.02 4.22 7.64
C VAL A 55 16.55 4.14 7.23
N THR A 56 16.07 5.15 6.52
CA THR A 56 14.74 5.12 5.89
C THR A 56 14.87 4.79 4.41
N ILE A 57 13.85 4.15 3.81
CA ILE A 57 13.76 3.87 2.37
C ILE A 57 12.38 4.32 1.90
N ASP A 58 12.34 5.40 1.13
CA ASP A 58 11.11 6.10 0.78
C ASP A 58 11.11 6.55 -0.69
N PRO A 59 9.97 6.97 -1.24
CA PRO A 59 9.93 7.59 -2.56
C PRO A 59 10.75 8.89 -2.61
N PRO A 60 11.26 9.29 -3.80
CA PRO A 60 11.96 10.55 -3.95
C PRO A 60 11.14 11.73 -3.43
N GLY A 61 11.76 12.57 -2.59
CA GLY A 61 11.14 13.78 -2.04
C GLY A 61 10.14 13.57 -0.89
N ALA A 62 9.92 12.33 -0.44
CA ALA A 62 9.11 12.06 0.76
C ALA A 62 9.72 12.72 2.00
N ARG A 63 8.87 13.31 2.82
CA ARG A 63 9.24 13.93 4.09
C ARG A 63 8.48 13.36 5.28
N ASP A 64 7.40 12.63 5.06
CA ASP A 64 6.61 11.92 6.05
C ASP A 64 7.17 10.51 6.31
N LEU A 65 8.37 10.46 6.91
CA LEU A 65 9.14 9.24 7.10
C LEU A 65 8.62 8.46 8.31
N ASP A 66 7.73 7.52 8.03
CA ASP A 66 7.08 6.68 9.05
C ASP A 66 8.04 5.68 9.71
N GLN A 67 9.08 5.23 8.99
CA GLN A 67 9.78 3.98 9.27
C GLN A 67 11.28 4.11 9.06
N ALA A 68 12.09 3.57 9.99
CA ALA A 68 13.53 3.44 9.82
C ALA A 68 13.99 2.05 10.28
N LEU A 69 14.93 1.42 9.58
CA LEU A 69 15.33 0.05 9.83
C LEU A 69 16.84 -0.12 10.00
N HIS A 70 17.19 -1.15 10.75
CA HIS A 70 18.53 -1.73 10.85
C HIS A 70 18.40 -3.25 10.93
N LEU A 71 19.04 -3.96 10.02
CA LEU A 71 19.01 -5.42 9.92
C LEU A 71 20.42 -5.98 10.06
N GLU A 72 20.61 -6.84 11.04
CA GLU A 72 21.90 -7.48 11.31
C GLU A 72 21.80 -9.01 11.36
N ARG A 73 22.92 -9.68 11.17
CA ARG A 73 23.03 -11.14 11.27
C ARG A 73 23.33 -11.52 12.70
N THR A 74 22.66 -12.56 13.19
CA THR A 74 22.97 -13.22 14.45
C THR A 74 23.55 -14.61 14.20
N ALA A 75 23.95 -15.31 15.26
CA ALA A 75 24.42 -16.70 15.15
C ALA A 75 23.34 -17.63 14.58
N ASP A 76 22.07 -17.40 14.93
CA ASP A 76 20.94 -18.28 14.62
C ASP A 76 20.07 -17.77 13.46
N GLY A 77 20.29 -16.54 12.99
CA GLY A 77 19.47 -15.96 11.91
C GLY A 77 19.68 -14.44 11.75
N TYR A 78 18.61 -13.68 12.00
CA TYR A 78 18.64 -12.21 11.81
C TYR A 78 18.00 -11.50 13.00
N LEU A 79 18.46 -10.28 13.25
CA LEU A 79 17.84 -9.33 14.15
C LEU A 79 17.46 -8.08 13.38
N LEU A 80 16.16 -7.79 13.38
CA LEU A 80 15.59 -6.57 12.82
C LEU A 80 15.28 -5.58 13.94
N HIS A 81 15.85 -4.39 13.86
CA HIS A 81 15.40 -3.20 14.56
C HIS A 81 14.59 -2.34 13.58
N TYR A 82 13.32 -2.10 13.90
CA TYR A 82 12.42 -1.34 13.04
C TYR A 82 11.73 -0.25 13.87
N ALA A 83 12.12 0.98 13.64
CA ALA A 83 11.57 2.15 14.33
C ALA A 83 10.37 2.67 13.54
N ILE A 84 9.25 2.84 14.21
CA ILE A 84 8.03 3.46 13.67
C ILE A 84 7.79 4.76 14.42
N ALA A 85 7.47 5.85 13.71
CA ALA A 85 7.15 7.14 14.32
C ALA A 85 6.10 7.00 15.42
N ASP A 86 6.40 7.45 16.65
CA ASP A 86 5.49 7.31 17.78
C ASP A 86 4.49 8.48 17.85
N VAL A 87 3.56 8.49 16.89
CA VAL A 87 2.51 9.51 16.76
C VAL A 87 1.62 9.57 18.00
N ALA A 88 1.33 8.41 18.64
CA ALA A 88 0.50 8.35 19.83
C ALA A 88 1.07 9.14 21.00
N ALA A 89 2.40 9.18 21.12
CA ALA A 89 3.07 9.92 22.19
C ALA A 89 2.96 11.44 22.04
N GLN A 90 2.71 11.93 20.83
CA GLN A 90 2.72 13.36 20.53
C GLN A 90 1.31 13.96 20.34
N ILE A 91 0.30 13.15 20.07
CA ILE A 91 -1.08 13.60 19.92
C ILE A 91 -1.88 13.26 21.18
N GLU A 92 -2.32 14.30 21.89
CA GLU A 92 -3.17 14.11 23.08
C GLU A 92 -4.57 13.60 22.66
N PRO A 93 -5.06 12.51 23.28
CA PRO A 93 -6.39 12.02 23.02
C PRO A 93 -7.47 13.08 23.34
N GLY A 94 -8.38 13.32 22.39
CA GLY A 94 -9.44 14.32 22.50
C GLY A 94 -9.02 15.75 22.14
N SER A 95 -7.76 16.02 21.80
CA SER A 95 -7.30 17.30 21.26
C SER A 95 -7.93 17.59 19.89
N ALA A 96 -7.85 18.84 19.44
CA ALA A 96 -8.36 19.23 18.12
C ALA A 96 -7.66 18.45 17.00
N LEU A 97 -6.36 18.18 17.14
CA LEU A 97 -5.58 17.36 16.21
C LEU A 97 -6.06 15.88 16.20
N ASP A 98 -6.36 15.28 17.37
CA ASP A 98 -6.92 13.92 17.44
C ASP A 98 -8.30 13.85 16.79
N ILE A 99 -9.17 14.82 17.06
CA ILE A 99 -10.53 14.87 16.50
C ILE A 99 -10.48 14.98 14.97
N GLU A 100 -9.65 15.86 14.44
CA GLU A 100 -9.53 16.05 12.99
C GLU A 100 -8.88 14.83 12.30
N ALA A 101 -7.85 14.23 12.90
CA ALA A 101 -7.26 12.98 12.41
C ALA A 101 -8.29 11.84 12.34
N ARG A 102 -9.18 11.74 13.34
CA ARG A 102 -10.28 10.74 13.33
C ARG A 102 -11.30 11.00 12.23
N GLN A 103 -11.55 12.26 11.87
CA GLN A 103 -12.44 12.60 10.76
C GLN A 103 -11.82 12.27 9.40
N ARG A 104 -10.51 12.44 9.26
CA ARG A 104 -9.78 12.17 8.02
C ARG A 104 -9.51 10.68 7.79
N GLY A 105 -9.18 9.93 8.83
CA GLY A 105 -8.92 8.48 8.80
C GLY A 105 -7.57 8.10 8.17
N GLU A 106 -7.26 8.61 6.98
CA GLU A 106 -5.99 8.37 6.29
C GLU A 106 -5.62 9.51 5.33
N THR A 107 -4.36 9.56 4.92
CA THR A 107 -3.90 10.42 3.83
C THR A 107 -4.48 9.91 2.51
N ILE A 108 -5.12 10.81 1.75
CA ILE A 108 -5.63 10.52 0.40
C ILE A 108 -4.61 11.03 -0.62
N TYR A 109 -4.08 10.12 -1.43
CA TYR A 109 -3.11 10.44 -2.47
C TYR A 109 -3.80 10.73 -3.80
N LEU A 110 -3.36 11.81 -4.46
CA LEU A 110 -3.71 12.14 -5.82
C LEU A 110 -2.43 12.16 -6.68
N PRO A 111 -2.52 12.06 -8.00
CA PRO A 111 -1.34 12.02 -8.86
C PRO A 111 -0.47 13.28 -8.81
N ASP A 112 -1.03 14.42 -8.40
CA ASP A 112 -0.37 15.72 -8.26
C ASP A 112 -0.03 16.11 -6.81
N GLY A 113 -0.36 15.26 -5.82
CA GLY A 113 -0.10 15.53 -4.40
C GLY A 113 -0.93 14.68 -3.46
N SER A 114 -1.18 15.18 -2.25
CA SER A 114 -1.97 14.46 -1.25
C SER A 114 -2.85 15.39 -0.41
N VAL A 115 -3.86 14.80 0.22
CA VAL A 115 -4.62 15.39 1.33
C VAL A 115 -4.17 14.66 2.60
N PRO A 116 -3.30 15.25 3.41
CA PRO A 116 -2.62 14.55 4.50
C PRO A 116 -3.54 14.29 5.69
N LEU A 117 -3.24 13.22 6.44
CA LEU A 117 -3.91 12.88 7.70
C LEU A 117 -3.61 13.90 8.81
N HIS A 118 -2.40 14.43 8.83
CA HIS A 118 -1.92 15.38 9.83
C HIS A 118 -1.34 16.63 9.17
N PRO A 119 -1.34 17.82 9.87
CA PRO A 119 -0.63 19.00 9.38
C PRO A 119 0.84 18.71 9.07
N LEU A 120 1.37 19.29 7.98
CA LEU A 120 2.74 19.01 7.50
C LEU A 120 3.82 19.37 8.52
N VAL A 121 3.60 20.40 9.36
CA VAL A 121 4.51 20.76 10.46
C VAL A 121 4.72 19.58 11.42
N PHE A 122 3.73 18.69 11.55
CA PHE A 122 3.80 17.47 12.33
C PHE A 122 4.29 16.28 11.52
N SER A 123 3.59 15.92 10.44
CA SER A 123 3.87 14.69 9.68
C SER A 123 5.16 14.73 8.88
N GLU A 124 5.60 15.90 8.41
CA GLU A 124 6.87 16.09 7.70
C GLU A 124 7.94 16.79 8.55
N GLY A 125 7.60 17.10 9.81
CA GLY A 125 8.43 17.82 10.76
C GLY A 125 8.70 17.04 12.03
N SER A 126 8.00 17.39 13.13
CA SER A 126 8.32 16.90 14.48
C SER A 126 8.14 15.39 14.66
N ALA A 127 7.20 14.75 13.96
CA ALA A 127 6.94 13.31 14.08
C ALA A 127 7.69 12.46 13.04
N SER A 128 8.18 13.05 11.96
CA SER A 128 8.90 12.33 10.90
C SER A 128 10.29 11.89 11.35
N LEU A 129 10.70 10.67 10.98
CA LEU A 129 12.02 10.10 11.27
C LEU A 129 13.11 10.67 10.34
N LEU A 130 13.17 12.00 10.24
CA LEU A 130 14.10 12.73 9.40
C LEU A 130 15.56 12.40 9.73
N PRO A 131 16.46 12.36 8.75
CA PRO A 131 17.86 11.99 8.96
C PRO A 131 18.56 13.00 9.87
N ASN A 132 19.40 12.47 10.76
CA ASN A 132 20.19 13.18 11.76
C ASN A 132 19.39 13.87 12.88
N GLU A 133 18.08 13.66 12.94
CA GLU A 133 17.22 14.17 13.99
C GLU A 133 16.91 13.07 15.03
N ILE A 134 16.96 13.42 16.32
CA ILE A 134 16.50 12.50 17.38
C ILE A 134 14.98 12.56 17.43
N ARG A 135 14.35 11.40 17.29
CA ARG A 135 12.88 11.29 17.24
C ARG A 135 12.34 10.22 18.19
N PRO A 136 11.16 10.45 18.76
CA PRO A 136 10.42 9.43 19.49
C PRO A 136 9.88 8.37 18.52
N ALA A 137 10.15 7.10 18.82
CA ALA A 137 9.69 5.97 18.02
C ALA A 137 9.18 4.83 18.90
N ALA A 138 8.29 4.03 18.33
CA ALA A 138 8.01 2.66 18.76
C ALA A 138 9.03 1.76 18.06
N LEU A 139 10.00 1.27 18.84
CA LEU A 139 11.09 0.45 18.31
C LEU A 139 10.73 -1.03 18.45
N TRP A 140 10.50 -1.66 17.31
CA TRP A 140 10.33 -3.10 17.18
C TRP A 140 11.69 -3.79 17.15
N ARG A 141 11.81 -4.86 17.93
CA ARG A 141 12.92 -5.78 17.92
C ARG A 141 12.38 -7.16 17.57
N ILE A 142 12.77 -7.67 16.38
CA ILE A 142 12.26 -8.93 15.85
C ILE A 142 13.46 -9.84 15.54
N GLU A 143 13.57 -10.95 16.25
CA GLU A 143 14.53 -12.02 15.96
C GLU A 143 13.89 -13.04 15.05
N THR A 144 14.67 -13.54 14.09
CA THR A 144 14.24 -14.59 13.19
C THR A 144 15.27 -15.71 13.13
N ASP A 145 14.85 -16.89 12.72
CA ASP A 145 15.74 -17.98 12.37
C ASP A 145 16.49 -17.73 11.05
N ALA A 146 17.37 -18.66 10.66
CA ALA A 146 18.13 -18.58 9.41
C ALA A 146 17.26 -18.61 8.14
N ALA A 147 16.03 -19.11 8.23
CA ALA A 147 15.04 -19.09 7.15
C ALA A 147 14.20 -17.80 7.15
N ALA A 148 14.46 -16.87 8.08
CA ALA A 148 13.74 -15.63 8.32
C ALA A 148 12.32 -15.81 8.90
N ASN A 149 12.00 -16.91 9.58
CA ASN A 149 10.79 -17.04 10.36
C ASN A 149 10.95 -16.28 11.68
N PRO A 150 9.94 -15.49 12.14
CA PRO A 150 10.02 -14.81 13.42
C PRO A 150 10.02 -15.83 14.58
N VAL A 151 10.96 -15.66 15.52
CA VAL A 151 11.10 -16.53 16.69
C VAL A 151 10.84 -15.76 17.99
N SER A 152 11.19 -14.48 18.04
CA SER A 152 10.84 -13.58 19.16
C SER A 152 10.62 -12.16 18.66
N TRP A 153 9.74 -11.42 19.34
CA TRP A 153 9.48 -10.02 19.00
C TRP A 153 8.98 -9.23 20.21
N SER A 154 9.34 -7.97 20.23
CA SER A 154 8.85 -7.00 21.22
C SER A 154 8.80 -5.61 20.59
N VAL A 155 8.05 -4.71 21.24
CA VAL A 155 8.04 -3.29 20.90
C VAL A 155 8.13 -2.47 22.17
N GLN A 156 8.90 -1.38 22.12
CA GLN A 156 9.10 -0.46 23.25
C GLN A 156 9.31 0.97 22.76
N ARG A 157 9.05 1.94 23.63
CA ARG A 157 9.31 3.34 23.32
C ARG A 157 10.81 3.61 23.34
N ALA A 158 11.33 4.29 22.33
CA ALA A 158 12.73 4.65 22.21
C ALA A 158 12.91 6.07 21.67
N LEU A 159 14.06 6.68 21.97
CA LEU A 159 14.63 7.75 21.18
C LEU A 159 15.54 7.10 20.12
N VAL A 160 15.34 7.47 18.88
CA VAL A 160 16.12 6.94 17.74
C VAL A 160 16.65 8.08 16.89
N LYS A 161 17.66 7.79 16.07
CA LYS A 161 18.19 8.71 15.08
C LYS A 161 18.39 7.97 13.76
N SER A 162 17.66 8.36 12.71
CA SER A 162 17.96 7.92 11.36
C SER A 162 19.24 8.61 10.87
N VAL A 163 20.17 7.86 10.30
CA VAL A 163 21.45 8.41 9.81
C VAL A 163 21.39 8.78 8.33
N ARG A 164 20.44 8.20 7.57
CA ARG A 164 20.31 8.44 6.14
C ARG A 164 18.91 8.13 5.65
N GLN A 165 18.40 8.95 4.74
CA GLN A 165 17.25 8.65 3.90
C GLN A 165 17.76 8.15 2.55
N LEU A 166 17.21 7.03 2.07
CA LEU A 166 17.49 6.43 0.77
C LEU A 166 16.20 6.41 -0.05
N THR A 167 16.33 6.52 -1.35
CA THR A 167 15.25 6.14 -2.27
C THR A 167 15.33 4.65 -2.58
N TYR A 168 14.21 4.06 -3.05
CA TYR A 168 14.20 2.66 -3.49
C TYR A 168 15.25 2.40 -4.58
N ARG A 169 15.42 3.34 -5.51
CA ARG A 169 16.43 3.25 -6.59
C ARG A 169 17.84 3.29 -6.05
N GLU A 170 18.16 4.24 -5.17
CA GLU A 170 19.50 4.31 -4.55
C GLU A 170 19.85 3.04 -3.77
N ALA A 171 18.87 2.49 -3.03
CA ALA A 171 19.08 1.24 -2.30
C ALA A 171 19.26 0.03 -3.25
N GLN A 172 18.53 0.00 -4.38
CA GLN A 172 18.67 -1.02 -5.41
C GLN A 172 20.06 -0.94 -6.07
N ASP A 173 20.43 0.23 -6.57
CA ASP A 173 21.70 0.46 -7.27
C ASP A 173 22.90 0.13 -6.37
N ALA A 174 22.81 0.49 -5.08
CA ALA A 174 23.85 0.17 -4.10
C ALA A 174 23.95 -1.35 -3.83
N ALA A 175 22.82 -2.04 -3.79
CA ALA A 175 22.78 -3.50 -3.62
C ALA A 175 23.40 -4.21 -4.84
N GLU A 176 23.07 -3.77 -6.05
CA GLU A 176 23.61 -4.31 -7.32
C GLU A 176 25.11 -4.04 -7.47
N ALA A 177 25.57 -2.87 -7.02
CA ALA A 177 26.99 -2.53 -6.99
C ALA A 177 27.78 -3.23 -5.88
N GLY A 178 27.12 -4.01 -5.02
CA GLY A 178 27.74 -4.71 -3.89
C GLY A 178 28.23 -3.78 -2.76
N ASN A 179 27.69 -2.56 -2.70
CA ASN A 179 28.05 -1.54 -1.70
C ASN A 179 26.82 -0.93 -1.01
N PRO A 180 25.87 -1.74 -0.48
CA PRO A 180 24.70 -1.23 0.24
C PRO A 180 25.13 -0.58 1.57
N HIS A 181 24.25 0.29 2.12
CA HIS A 181 24.44 0.78 3.47
C HIS A 181 24.46 -0.39 4.46
N PRO A 182 25.36 -0.41 5.48
CA PRO A 182 25.46 -1.55 6.40
C PRO A 182 24.15 -1.99 7.02
N SER A 183 23.29 -1.06 7.40
CA SER A 183 21.98 -1.33 8.02
C SER A 183 21.00 -2.09 7.12
N ILE A 184 21.21 -2.11 5.82
CA ILE A 184 20.34 -2.79 4.83
C ILE A 184 21.12 -3.78 3.95
N ALA A 185 22.37 -4.07 4.27
CA ALA A 185 23.19 -4.97 3.48
C ALA A 185 22.59 -6.38 3.37
N LEU A 186 21.83 -6.81 4.36
CA LEU A 186 21.13 -8.11 4.39
C LEU A 186 19.72 -8.04 3.80
N LEU A 187 19.19 -6.86 3.47
CA LEU A 187 17.81 -6.68 3.00
C LEU A 187 17.48 -7.52 1.75
N PRO A 188 18.35 -7.63 0.73
CA PRO A 188 18.10 -8.48 -0.44
C PRO A 188 17.94 -9.97 -0.08
N GLU A 189 18.81 -10.49 0.79
CA GLU A 189 18.75 -11.89 1.23
C GLU A 189 17.51 -12.14 2.09
N PHE A 190 17.29 -11.31 3.08
CA PHE A 190 16.19 -11.39 4.02
C PHE A 190 14.84 -11.23 3.31
N GLY A 191 14.71 -10.23 2.45
CA GLY A 191 13.49 -9.94 1.70
C GLY A 191 13.07 -11.10 0.80
N ARG A 192 14.03 -11.73 0.08
CA ARG A 192 13.76 -12.94 -0.72
C ARG A 192 13.25 -14.09 0.14
N LYS A 193 13.94 -14.42 1.24
CA LYS A 193 13.49 -15.49 2.17
C LYS A 193 12.08 -15.22 2.70
N ARG A 194 11.79 -14.00 3.12
CA ARG A 194 10.45 -13.61 3.60
C ARG A 194 9.38 -13.75 2.52
N ARG A 195 9.70 -13.36 1.29
CA ARG A 195 8.83 -13.53 0.12
C ARG A 195 8.52 -15.00 -0.13
N ASP A 196 9.56 -15.84 -0.17
CA ASP A 196 9.42 -17.29 -0.40
C ASP A 196 8.54 -17.93 0.68
N LEU A 197 8.73 -17.56 1.96
CA LEU A 197 7.88 -17.99 3.06
C LEU A 197 6.42 -17.53 2.88
N GLY A 198 6.21 -16.32 2.40
CA GLY A 198 4.87 -15.81 2.09
C GLY A 198 4.19 -16.62 1.00
N LEU A 199 4.87 -16.83 -0.12
CA LEU A 199 4.37 -17.61 -1.25
C LEU A 199 4.10 -19.07 -0.85
N ALA A 200 4.97 -19.68 -0.04
CA ALA A 200 4.78 -21.04 0.47
C ALA A 200 3.52 -21.16 1.36
N ARG A 201 3.16 -20.11 2.10
CA ARG A 201 1.89 -20.04 2.86
C ARG A 201 0.67 -19.76 1.98
N GLY A 202 0.85 -19.38 0.71
CA GLY A 202 -0.21 -19.03 -0.21
C GLY A 202 -0.50 -17.51 -0.30
N ALA A 203 0.42 -16.66 0.13
CA ALA A 203 0.28 -15.21 -0.01
C ALA A 203 0.18 -14.81 -1.49
N ILE A 204 -0.52 -13.71 -1.74
CA ILE A 204 -0.71 -13.12 -3.08
C ILE A 204 0.05 -11.80 -3.11
N GLU A 205 1.12 -11.77 -3.86
CA GLU A 205 1.91 -10.56 -4.09
C GLU A 205 1.59 -9.99 -5.48
N LEU A 206 1.15 -8.75 -5.53
CA LEU A 206 0.87 -8.05 -6.78
C LEU A 206 1.96 -7.01 -7.02
N ASN A 207 2.87 -7.30 -7.94
CA ASN A 207 3.93 -6.39 -8.36
C ASN A 207 3.41 -5.47 -9.48
N LEU A 208 2.39 -4.66 -9.17
CA LEU A 208 1.88 -3.66 -10.11
C LEU A 208 2.92 -2.55 -10.27
N PRO A 209 3.34 -2.23 -11.51
CA PRO A 209 4.22 -1.10 -11.76
C PRO A 209 3.55 0.22 -11.42
N ALA A 210 4.34 1.25 -11.18
CA ALA A 210 3.84 2.62 -11.15
C ALA A 210 3.50 3.08 -12.58
N GLN A 211 2.51 3.94 -12.71
CA GLN A 211 2.17 4.60 -13.96
C GLN A 211 2.46 6.09 -13.80
N GLU A 212 3.24 6.66 -14.69
CA GLU A 212 3.55 8.09 -14.72
C GLU A 212 3.03 8.70 -16.02
N VAL A 213 2.38 9.84 -15.91
CA VAL A 213 1.93 10.61 -17.07
C VAL A 213 2.99 11.67 -17.38
N VAL A 214 3.57 11.58 -18.55
CA VAL A 214 4.65 12.44 -19.01
C VAL A 214 4.25 13.16 -20.29
N ARG A 215 4.96 14.24 -20.62
CA ARG A 215 4.85 14.86 -21.94
C ARG A 215 5.78 14.12 -22.90
N GLY A 216 5.22 13.53 -23.94
CA GLY A 216 5.96 12.95 -25.04
C GLY A 216 6.67 14.00 -25.91
N PRO A 217 7.51 13.57 -26.86
CA PRO A 217 8.23 14.47 -27.76
C PRO A 217 7.33 15.37 -28.63
N SER A 218 6.09 14.93 -28.91
CA SER A 218 5.07 15.69 -29.63
C SER A 218 4.37 16.75 -28.79
N GLY A 219 4.59 16.71 -27.44
CA GLY A 219 3.88 17.54 -26.48
C GLY A 219 2.55 16.94 -25.99
N ASP A 220 2.15 15.79 -26.52
CA ASP A 220 1.00 15.03 -26.08
C ASP A 220 1.29 14.32 -24.74
N TRP A 221 0.20 13.95 -24.04
CA TRP A 221 0.33 13.17 -22.82
C TRP A 221 0.56 11.69 -23.14
N GLU A 222 1.58 11.10 -22.54
CA GLU A 222 1.92 9.69 -22.66
C GLU A 222 1.91 9.02 -21.29
N LEU A 223 1.53 7.74 -21.25
CA LEU A 223 1.55 6.92 -20.04
C LEU A 223 2.84 6.11 -20.02
N ALA A 224 3.79 6.50 -19.19
CA ALA A 224 5.01 5.74 -18.92
C ALA A 224 4.75 4.73 -17.80
N ILE A 225 5.38 3.55 -17.92
CA ILE A 225 5.33 2.51 -16.89
C ILE A 225 6.67 2.45 -16.20
N GLU A 226 6.69 2.70 -14.90
CA GLU A 226 7.87 2.52 -14.07
C GLU A 226 7.80 1.18 -13.33
N ALA A 227 8.69 0.25 -13.68
CA ALA A 227 8.80 -1.02 -12.98
C ALA A 227 9.24 -0.79 -11.53
N ARG A 228 8.67 -1.55 -10.59
CA ARG A 228 9.15 -1.58 -9.21
C ARG A 228 10.53 -2.18 -9.15
N THR A 229 11.34 -1.69 -8.24
CA THR A 229 12.62 -2.31 -7.91
C THR A 229 12.40 -3.53 -7.00
N ASP A 230 13.34 -4.44 -6.97
CA ASP A 230 13.31 -5.55 -5.99
C ASP A 230 13.34 -5.01 -4.55
N THR A 231 14.01 -3.89 -4.33
CA THR A 231 14.06 -3.20 -3.02
C THR A 231 12.69 -2.79 -2.51
N ASP A 232 11.76 -2.37 -3.40
CA ASP A 232 10.35 -2.12 -3.01
C ASP A 232 9.73 -3.38 -2.37
N GLY A 233 9.95 -4.54 -3.01
CA GLY A 233 9.47 -5.83 -2.52
C GLY A 233 10.13 -6.23 -1.21
N TRP A 234 11.45 -6.13 -1.10
CA TRP A 234 12.17 -6.48 0.12
C TRP A 234 11.80 -5.61 1.31
N ASN A 235 11.70 -4.28 1.09
CA ASN A 235 11.27 -3.35 2.14
C ASN A 235 9.83 -3.61 2.59
N ALA A 236 8.94 -3.95 1.65
CA ALA A 236 7.57 -4.33 1.99
C ALA A 236 7.51 -5.56 2.92
N GLN A 237 8.44 -6.53 2.77
CA GLN A 237 8.52 -7.71 3.64
C GLN A 237 8.86 -7.36 5.10
N ILE A 238 9.61 -6.28 5.35
CA ILE A 238 9.88 -5.78 6.71
C ILE A 238 8.57 -5.31 7.37
N SER A 239 7.81 -4.48 6.66
CA SER A 239 6.50 -3.99 7.15
C SER A 239 5.48 -5.12 7.34
N LEU A 240 5.44 -6.11 6.42
CA LEU A 240 4.57 -7.27 6.53
C LEU A 240 4.92 -8.13 7.75
N LEU A 241 6.20 -8.39 7.98
CA LEU A 241 6.68 -9.13 9.16
C LEU A 241 6.25 -8.42 10.44
N THR A 242 6.48 -7.12 10.55
CA THR A 242 6.11 -6.33 11.72
C THR A 242 4.59 -6.35 11.96
N GLY A 243 3.78 -6.22 10.90
CA GLY A 243 2.33 -6.31 11.01
C GLY A 243 1.81 -7.70 11.41
N ILE A 244 2.51 -8.79 11.04
CA ILE A 244 2.22 -10.15 11.51
C ILE A 244 2.55 -10.27 13.00
N CYS A 245 3.70 -9.77 13.45
CA CYS A 245 4.08 -9.76 14.87
C CYS A 245 3.11 -8.92 15.71
N ALA A 246 2.69 -7.75 15.22
CA ALA A 246 1.69 -6.91 15.87
C ALA A 246 0.33 -7.62 16.02
N ALA A 247 -0.11 -8.30 14.97
CA ALA A 247 -1.33 -9.09 15.02
C ALA A 247 -1.24 -10.18 16.10
N GLN A 248 -0.11 -10.87 16.20
CA GLN A 248 0.09 -11.92 17.21
C GLN A 248 0.08 -11.36 18.63
N ILE A 249 0.77 -10.23 18.91
CA ILE A 249 0.73 -9.56 20.23
C ILE A 249 -0.73 -9.27 20.62
N MET A 250 -1.51 -8.70 19.72
CA MET A 250 -2.91 -8.37 20.00
C MET A 250 -3.79 -9.59 20.18
N LEU A 251 -3.61 -10.64 19.36
CA LEU A 251 -4.34 -11.91 19.49
C LEU A 251 -4.08 -12.59 20.84
N ASP A 252 -2.82 -12.60 21.29
CA ASP A 252 -2.42 -13.18 22.57
C ASP A 252 -2.92 -12.32 23.75
N GLY A 253 -2.96 -11.00 23.57
CA GLY A 253 -3.50 -10.04 24.55
C GLY A 253 -5.02 -9.95 24.57
N GLY A 254 -5.72 -10.56 23.61
CA GLY A 254 -7.19 -10.55 23.53
C GLY A 254 -7.82 -9.20 23.20
N ILE A 255 -7.05 -8.23 22.72
CA ILE A 255 -7.51 -6.88 22.37
C ILE A 255 -6.75 -6.33 21.17
N GLY A 256 -7.46 -5.73 20.22
CA GLY A 256 -6.81 -5.05 19.09
C GLY A 256 -7.69 -4.83 17.88
N MET A 257 -7.02 -4.52 16.77
CA MET A 257 -7.63 -4.32 15.46
C MET A 257 -6.76 -4.97 14.37
N LEU A 258 -7.31 -5.95 13.69
CA LEU A 258 -6.65 -6.64 12.58
C LEU A 258 -7.14 -6.10 11.23
N ARG A 259 -6.25 -6.12 10.24
CA ARG A 259 -6.63 -5.98 8.84
C ARG A 259 -6.96 -7.37 8.31
N THR A 260 -8.18 -7.58 7.87
CA THR A 260 -8.67 -8.89 7.44
C THR A 260 -9.03 -8.90 5.96
N LEU A 261 -8.90 -10.06 5.33
CA LEU A 261 -9.32 -10.30 3.95
C LEU A 261 -9.81 -11.74 3.83
N PRO A 262 -11.07 -11.98 3.48
CA PRO A 262 -11.56 -13.34 3.25
C PRO A 262 -10.87 -13.96 2.02
N PRO A 263 -10.75 -15.29 1.96
CA PRO A 263 -10.28 -15.97 0.76
C PRO A 263 -11.18 -15.68 -0.45
N ALA A 264 -10.59 -15.53 -1.64
CA ALA A 264 -11.34 -15.38 -2.86
C ALA A 264 -12.23 -16.61 -3.12
N ASP A 265 -13.46 -16.38 -3.57
CA ASP A 265 -14.39 -17.45 -3.91
C ASP A 265 -13.97 -18.25 -5.15
N GLY A 266 -14.67 -19.37 -5.41
CA GLY A 266 -14.37 -20.24 -6.53
C GLY A 266 -14.63 -19.61 -7.89
N ASP A 267 -15.54 -18.61 -7.98
CA ASP A 267 -15.87 -17.91 -9.20
C ASP A 267 -14.73 -16.98 -9.64
N VAL A 268 -14.15 -16.26 -8.69
CA VAL A 268 -12.97 -15.41 -8.93
C VAL A 268 -11.79 -16.25 -9.41
N ARG A 269 -11.56 -17.42 -8.80
CA ARG A 269 -10.48 -18.32 -9.23
C ARG A 269 -10.67 -18.85 -10.66
N ARG A 270 -11.91 -19.23 -11.03
CA ARG A 270 -12.24 -19.65 -12.40
C ARG A 270 -12.05 -18.53 -13.40
N TRP A 271 -12.45 -17.34 -13.01
CA TRP A 271 -12.29 -16.16 -13.84
C TRP A 271 -10.81 -15.81 -14.07
N MET A 272 -9.97 -15.84 -13.04
CA MET A 272 -8.52 -15.63 -13.16
C MET A 272 -7.87 -16.59 -14.18
N ARG A 273 -8.28 -17.85 -14.16
CA ARG A 273 -7.80 -18.84 -15.15
C ARG A 273 -8.19 -18.44 -16.57
N ARG A 274 -9.45 -18.08 -16.82
CA ARG A 274 -9.90 -17.65 -18.15
C ARG A 274 -9.16 -16.39 -18.61
N THR A 275 -8.90 -15.47 -17.70
CA THR A 275 -8.11 -14.27 -17.99
C THR A 275 -6.68 -14.64 -18.40
N ALA A 276 -6.04 -15.57 -17.71
CA ALA A 276 -4.71 -16.05 -18.09
C ALA A 276 -4.71 -16.72 -19.48
N GLU A 277 -5.71 -17.56 -19.78
CA GLU A 277 -5.90 -18.16 -21.08
C GLU A 277 -6.05 -17.09 -22.18
N ALA A 278 -6.89 -16.06 -21.95
CA ALA A 278 -7.11 -14.96 -22.86
C ALA A 278 -5.84 -14.15 -23.17
N LEU A 279 -4.99 -14.00 -22.16
CA LEU A 279 -3.71 -13.29 -22.25
C LEU A 279 -2.57 -14.19 -22.80
N GLY A 280 -2.82 -15.49 -23.02
CA GLY A 280 -1.80 -16.45 -23.46
C GLY A 280 -0.73 -16.73 -22.38
N LEU A 281 -1.10 -16.56 -21.09
CA LEU A 281 -0.21 -16.81 -19.97
C LEU A 281 -0.27 -18.27 -19.51
N PRO A 282 0.86 -18.87 -19.08
CA PRO A 282 0.85 -20.20 -18.50
C PRO A 282 0.07 -20.20 -17.19
N TRP A 283 -0.88 -21.13 -17.03
CA TRP A 283 -1.68 -21.24 -15.81
C TRP A 283 -2.04 -22.68 -15.51
N THR A 284 -1.82 -23.12 -14.26
CA THR A 284 -2.11 -24.49 -13.81
C THR A 284 -3.11 -24.48 -12.64
N ASN A 285 -3.79 -25.62 -12.43
CA ASN A 285 -4.74 -25.73 -11.31
C ASN A 285 -4.06 -26.14 -10.00
N ASP A 286 -2.87 -26.73 -10.06
CA ASP A 286 -2.20 -27.34 -8.92
C ASP A 286 -1.24 -26.38 -8.20
N THR A 287 -0.89 -25.27 -8.84
CA THR A 287 -0.01 -24.25 -8.26
C THR A 287 -0.83 -23.16 -7.57
N PRO A 288 -0.48 -22.73 -6.35
CA PRO A 288 -1.12 -21.59 -5.68
C PRO A 288 -1.10 -20.35 -6.56
N ILE A 289 -2.20 -19.57 -6.55
CA ILE A 289 -2.35 -18.36 -7.39
C ILE A 289 -1.20 -17.38 -7.18
N GLY A 290 -0.81 -17.13 -5.93
CA GLY A 290 0.30 -16.24 -5.61
C GLY A 290 1.63 -16.65 -6.26
N ALA A 291 1.92 -17.94 -6.27
CA ALA A 291 3.12 -18.48 -6.90
C ALA A 291 3.08 -18.35 -8.44
N GLN A 292 1.90 -18.56 -9.05
CA GLN A 292 1.73 -18.36 -10.50
C GLN A 292 1.92 -16.90 -10.89
N LEU A 293 1.29 -15.97 -10.16
CA LEU A 293 1.46 -14.54 -10.38
C LEU A 293 2.92 -14.10 -10.22
N ALA A 294 3.60 -14.61 -9.19
CA ALA A 294 5.01 -14.30 -8.93
C ALA A 294 5.99 -14.82 -10.00
N ALA A 295 5.58 -15.83 -10.76
CA ALA A 295 6.39 -16.42 -11.84
C ALA A 295 6.21 -15.70 -13.20
N LEU A 296 5.29 -14.75 -13.32
CA LEU A 296 5.06 -14.00 -14.56
C LEU A 296 6.20 -13.01 -14.81
N ASP A 297 6.54 -12.79 -16.08
CA ASP A 297 7.51 -11.77 -16.49
C ASP A 297 7.01 -10.36 -16.13
N PRO A 298 7.64 -9.64 -15.21
CA PRO A 298 7.17 -8.33 -14.77
C PRO A 298 7.22 -7.24 -15.87
N CYS A 299 7.98 -7.46 -16.93
CA CYS A 299 8.13 -6.53 -18.05
C CYS A 299 7.09 -6.74 -19.15
N ALA A 300 6.31 -7.84 -19.11
CA ALA A 300 5.31 -8.12 -20.13
C ALA A 300 4.02 -7.34 -19.88
N THR A 301 3.46 -6.71 -20.91
CA THR A 301 2.17 -6.00 -20.84
C THR A 301 1.00 -6.93 -20.46
N THR A 302 1.07 -8.19 -20.87
CA THR A 302 0.10 -9.22 -20.47
C THR A 302 0.14 -9.51 -18.97
N THR A 303 1.34 -9.44 -18.36
CA THR A 303 1.49 -9.56 -16.90
C THR A 303 0.83 -8.38 -16.19
N LEU A 304 0.99 -7.15 -16.69
CA LEU A 304 0.30 -5.98 -16.14
C LEU A 304 -1.22 -6.18 -16.15
N ALA A 305 -1.77 -6.65 -17.28
CA ALA A 305 -3.19 -6.96 -17.38
C ALA A 305 -3.63 -8.00 -16.34
N MET A 306 -2.88 -9.10 -16.23
CA MET A 306 -3.16 -10.18 -15.27
C MET A 306 -3.07 -9.69 -13.82
N MET A 307 -2.04 -8.91 -13.46
CA MET A 307 -1.88 -8.32 -12.13
C MET A 307 -3.00 -7.32 -11.80
N THR A 308 -3.42 -6.51 -12.78
CA THR A 308 -4.54 -5.58 -12.60
C THR A 308 -5.83 -6.35 -12.30
N GLN A 309 -6.10 -7.43 -13.02
CA GLN A 309 -7.24 -8.30 -12.76
C GLN A 309 -7.12 -9.04 -11.43
N ALA A 310 -5.93 -9.44 -11.03
CA ALA A 310 -5.66 -10.11 -9.77
C ALA A 310 -5.94 -9.20 -8.53
N THR A 311 -6.08 -7.88 -8.71
CA THR A 311 -6.56 -7.00 -7.62
C THR A 311 -7.93 -7.43 -7.07
N THR A 312 -8.75 -8.11 -7.89
CA THR A 312 -10.04 -8.64 -7.45
C THR A 312 -9.92 -9.71 -6.38
N LEU A 313 -8.78 -10.43 -6.32
CA LEU A 313 -8.48 -11.40 -5.25
C LEU A 313 -8.32 -10.74 -3.88
N LEU A 314 -8.07 -9.44 -3.87
CA LEU A 314 -7.81 -8.64 -2.67
C LEU A 314 -9.01 -7.73 -2.29
N ARG A 315 -10.16 -7.93 -2.92
CA ARG A 315 -11.39 -7.21 -2.59
C ARG A 315 -12.03 -7.76 -1.32
N GLY A 316 -12.72 -6.87 -0.57
CA GLY A 316 -13.38 -7.23 0.68
C GLY A 316 -12.48 -7.12 1.91
N ALA A 317 -11.31 -6.53 1.78
CA ALA A 317 -10.45 -6.22 2.92
C ALA A 317 -11.16 -5.28 3.90
N SER A 318 -11.12 -5.62 5.19
CA SER A 318 -11.83 -4.91 6.26
C SER A 318 -10.96 -4.81 7.51
N TYR A 319 -11.53 -4.27 8.58
CA TYR A 319 -10.92 -4.24 9.90
C TYR A 319 -11.78 -5.01 10.89
N LEU A 320 -11.16 -5.88 11.67
CA LEU A 320 -11.76 -6.64 12.77
C LEU A 320 -11.27 -6.06 14.09
N VAL A 321 -12.18 -5.48 14.87
CA VAL A 321 -11.94 -5.02 16.24
C VAL A 321 -12.36 -6.10 17.21
N PHE A 322 -11.58 -6.36 18.26
CA PHE A 322 -11.89 -7.27 19.35
C PHE A 322 -11.34 -6.74 20.68
N ASN A 323 -12.09 -7.05 21.75
CA ASN A 323 -11.75 -6.66 23.12
C ASN A 323 -12.32 -7.68 24.10
N GLY A 324 -11.48 -8.48 24.72
CA GLY A 324 -11.81 -9.50 25.70
C GLY A 324 -11.55 -10.93 25.23
N ASN A 325 -11.91 -11.29 24.00
CA ASN A 325 -11.72 -12.65 23.48
C ASN A 325 -10.89 -12.63 22.18
N ARG A 326 -10.02 -13.63 22.04
CA ARG A 326 -9.34 -13.90 20.77
C ARG A 326 -10.38 -14.26 19.70
N PRO A 327 -10.38 -13.59 18.54
CA PRO A 327 -11.27 -13.94 17.45
C PRO A 327 -10.89 -15.30 16.83
N ASP A 328 -11.87 -15.93 16.17
CA ASP A 328 -11.64 -17.15 15.39
C ASP A 328 -10.62 -16.89 14.27
N ASP A 329 -9.71 -17.84 14.07
CA ASP A 329 -8.64 -17.74 13.07
C ASP A 329 -9.19 -17.58 11.63
N GLN A 330 -10.38 -18.10 11.33
CA GLN A 330 -11.02 -17.95 10.02
C GLN A 330 -11.41 -16.50 9.72
N VAL A 331 -11.80 -15.73 10.74
CA VAL A 331 -12.18 -14.31 10.58
C VAL A 331 -11.00 -13.36 10.82
N ALA A 332 -9.99 -13.81 11.55
CA ALA A 332 -8.77 -13.04 11.85
C ALA A 332 -7.77 -13.00 10.69
N GLY A 333 -7.91 -13.90 9.71
CA GLY A 333 -6.96 -14.09 8.63
C GLY A 333 -7.00 -12.98 7.57
N HIS A 334 -5.87 -12.78 6.91
CA HIS A 334 -5.74 -11.94 5.73
C HIS A 334 -5.25 -12.80 4.56
N ALA A 335 -6.18 -13.21 3.67
CA ALA A 335 -5.89 -14.17 2.59
C ALA A 335 -4.75 -13.73 1.67
N GLY A 336 -4.60 -12.43 1.40
CA GLY A 336 -3.50 -11.90 0.57
C GLY A 336 -2.12 -12.02 1.23
N ILE A 337 -2.04 -12.12 2.56
CA ILE A 337 -0.79 -12.28 3.33
C ILE A 337 -0.61 -13.73 3.79
N ALA A 338 -1.71 -14.47 3.80
CA ALA A 338 -1.81 -15.84 4.32
C ALA A 338 -1.39 -15.94 5.81
N ALA A 339 -1.75 -14.94 6.60
CA ALA A 339 -1.52 -14.86 8.04
C ALA A 339 -2.45 -13.81 8.66
N PRO A 340 -2.70 -13.82 9.98
CA PRO A 340 -3.21 -12.67 10.70
C PRO A 340 -2.28 -11.46 10.52
N TYR A 341 -2.87 -10.27 10.35
CA TYR A 341 -2.11 -9.08 10.03
C TYR A 341 -2.74 -7.83 10.61
N ALA A 342 -1.92 -6.88 11.02
CA ALA A 342 -2.35 -5.56 11.43
C ALA A 342 -1.54 -4.46 10.73
N HIS A 343 -2.20 -3.35 10.44
CA HIS A 343 -1.51 -2.13 10.06
C HIS A 343 -0.89 -1.49 11.31
N VAL A 344 0.42 -1.22 11.28
CA VAL A 344 1.15 -0.68 12.43
C VAL A 344 2.37 0.16 12.02
N THR A 345 2.68 0.21 10.73
CA THR A 345 3.97 0.73 10.25
C THR A 345 3.88 2.09 9.57
N ALA A 346 2.72 2.73 9.52
CA ALA A 346 2.56 4.02 8.84
C ALA A 346 1.59 4.98 9.57
N PRO A 347 1.86 5.34 10.83
CA PRO A 347 0.96 6.16 11.64
C PRO A 347 0.87 7.62 11.19
N LEU A 348 1.82 8.15 10.42
CA LEU A 348 1.76 9.50 9.87
C LEU A 348 0.68 9.63 8.80
N ARG A 349 0.31 8.53 8.15
CA ARG A 349 -0.68 8.50 7.05
C ARG A 349 -1.88 7.59 7.27
N ARG A 350 -1.94 6.79 8.36
CA ARG A 350 -3.08 5.94 8.73
C ARG A 350 -3.40 6.04 10.21
N LEU A 351 -4.61 6.47 10.51
CA LEU A 351 -5.09 6.64 11.88
C LEU A 351 -4.96 5.37 12.73
N GLY A 352 -5.32 4.21 12.17
CA GLY A 352 -5.36 2.94 12.91
C GLY A 352 -4.00 2.51 13.46
N ASP A 353 -2.93 2.81 12.76
CA ASP A 353 -1.57 2.44 13.13
C ASP A 353 -1.16 3.04 14.49
N ARG A 354 -1.61 4.25 14.78
CA ARG A 354 -1.42 4.92 16.08
C ARG A 354 -2.04 4.11 17.22
N PHE A 355 -3.26 3.60 17.05
CA PHE A 355 -3.97 2.82 18.07
C PHE A 355 -3.38 1.43 18.24
N VAL A 356 -3.07 0.76 17.12
CA VAL A 356 -2.43 -0.56 17.13
C VAL A 356 -1.06 -0.50 17.80
N THR A 357 -0.25 0.53 17.49
CA THR A 357 1.05 0.74 18.13
C THR A 357 0.92 0.87 19.65
N GLU A 358 -0.03 1.69 20.13
CA GLU A 358 -0.25 1.90 21.56
C GLU A 358 -0.65 0.61 22.28
N ILE A 359 -1.56 -0.16 21.66
CA ILE A 359 -1.96 -1.47 22.20
C ILE A 359 -0.78 -2.43 22.26
N CYS A 360 0.01 -2.52 21.20
CA CYS A 360 1.19 -3.39 21.17
C CYS A 360 2.24 -2.99 22.21
N LEU A 361 2.49 -1.68 22.40
CA LEU A 361 3.39 -1.16 23.42
C LEU A 361 2.93 -1.58 24.83
N ALA A 362 1.65 -1.37 25.14
CA ALA A 362 1.09 -1.73 26.45
C ALA A 362 1.19 -3.25 26.71
N LEU A 363 0.78 -4.07 25.73
CA LEU A 363 0.82 -5.53 25.85
C LEU A 363 2.26 -6.06 25.95
N SER A 364 3.19 -5.51 25.19
CA SER A 364 4.61 -5.90 25.25
C SER A 364 5.25 -5.52 26.60
N ALA A 365 4.81 -4.43 27.21
CA ALA A 365 5.26 -4.00 28.53
C ALA A 365 4.54 -4.71 29.68
N GLY A 366 3.51 -5.52 29.40
CA GLY A 366 2.67 -6.15 30.43
C GLY A 366 1.83 -5.15 31.23
N THR A 367 1.54 -3.97 30.66
CA THR A 367 0.75 -2.91 31.30
C THR A 367 -0.68 -2.90 30.74
N PRO A 368 -1.64 -2.34 31.48
CA PRO A 368 -3.00 -2.17 30.94
C PRO A 368 -3.01 -1.31 29.67
N VAL A 369 -3.76 -1.75 28.65
CA VAL A 369 -3.98 -0.94 27.45
C VAL A 369 -4.70 0.35 27.84
N PRO A 370 -4.21 1.54 27.44
CA PRO A 370 -4.84 2.82 27.75
C PRO A 370 -6.31 2.86 27.34
N GLN A 371 -7.15 3.42 28.20
CA GLN A 371 -8.59 3.45 27.99
C GLN A 371 -8.97 4.14 26.66
N TRP A 372 -8.32 5.25 26.35
CA TRP A 372 -8.58 5.98 25.10
C TRP A 372 -8.30 5.15 23.82
N ALA A 373 -7.29 4.29 23.87
CA ALA A 373 -6.95 3.40 22.76
C ALA A 373 -7.95 2.27 22.63
N ARG A 374 -8.36 1.67 23.76
CA ARG A 374 -9.36 0.62 23.83
C ARG A 374 -10.73 1.10 23.35
N ASP A 375 -11.22 2.20 23.93
CA ASP A 375 -12.57 2.72 23.68
C ASP A 375 -12.70 3.33 22.28
N GLY A 376 -11.58 3.82 21.72
CA GLY A 376 -11.54 4.42 20.39
C GLY A 376 -11.57 3.44 19.21
N LEU A 377 -11.32 2.14 19.42
CA LEU A 377 -11.20 1.16 18.32
C LEU A 377 -12.44 1.08 17.41
N PRO A 378 -13.70 1.06 17.90
CA PRO A 378 -14.87 1.03 17.02
C PRO A 378 -14.97 2.25 16.10
N ASP A 379 -14.70 3.45 16.64
CA ASP A 379 -14.76 4.70 15.89
C ASP A 379 -13.64 4.77 14.84
N VAL A 380 -12.42 4.38 15.23
CA VAL A 380 -11.26 4.28 14.32
C VAL A 380 -11.53 3.31 13.17
N ARG A 381 -12.12 2.15 13.47
CA ARG A 381 -12.56 1.22 12.42
C ARG A 381 -13.53 1.86 11.45
N SER A 382 -14.54 2.57 11.95
CA SER A 382 -15.54 3.25 11.12
C SER A 382 -14.92 4.32 10.25
N SER A 383 -14.03 5.15 10.82
CA SER A 383 -13.27 6.18 10.12
C SER A 383 -12.43 5.59 8.99
N LEU A 384 -11.65 4.53 9.26
CA LEU A 384 -10.81 3.86 8.27
C LEU A 384 -11.61 3.22 7.12
N LEU A 385 -12.79 2.65 7.39
CA LEU A 385 -13.64 2.08 6.33
C LEU A 385 -14.21 3.19 5.43
N THR A 386 -14.59 4.32 6.03
CA THR A 386 -15.11 5.49 5.32
C THR A 386 -14.02 6.13 4.47
N SER A 387 -12.85 6.42 5.04
CA SER A 387 -11.73 7.04 4.35
C SER A 387 -11.18 6.15 3.23
N ASN A 388 -11.03 4.84 3.46
CA ASN A 388 -10.60 3.89 2.44
C ASN A 388 -11.58 3.82 1.26
N THR A 389 -12.90 3.88 1.53
CA THR A 389 -13.92 3.95 0.48
C THR A 389 -13.79 5.25 -0.33
N LEU A 390 -13.56 6.37 0.33
CA LEU A 390 -13.34 7.66 -0.30
C LEU A 390 -12.04 7.66 -1.13
N ALA A 391 -10.93 7.20 -0.55
CA ALA A 391 -9.65 7.11 -1.23
C ALA A 391 -9.73 6.29 -2.53
N ASN A 392 -10.39 5.13 -2.49
CA ASN A 392 -10.60 4.30 -3.68
C ASN A 392 -11.42 5.00 -4.77
N LYS A 393 -12.45 5.78 -4.40
CA LYS A 393 -13.25 6.55 -5.36
C LYS A 393 -12.43 7.69 -5.99
N VAL A 394 -11.64 8.38 -5.18
CA VAL A 394 -10.74 9.45 -5.66
C VAL A 394 -9.68 8.88 -6.59
N GLU A 395 -9.03 7.77 -6.22
CA GLU A 395 -8.05 7.08 -7.07
C GLU A 395 -8.65 6.68 -8.42
N GLN A 396 -9.84 6.05 -8.41
CA GLN A 396 -10.50 5.66 -9.65
C GLN A 396 -10.84 6.88 -10.52
N ALA A 397 -11.35 7.98 -9.93
CA ALA A 397 -11.64 9.20 -10.65
C ALA A 397 -10.38 9.84 -11.27
N CYS A 398 -9.23 9.76 -10.57
CA CYS A 398 -7.95 10.22 -11.10
C CYS A 398 -7.46 9.35 -12.27
N VAL A 399 -7.60 8.03 -12.15
CA VAL A 399 -7.26 7.09 -13.24
C VAL A 399 -8.13 7.36 -14.46
N ASP A 400 -9.46 7.44 -14.29
CA ASP A 400 -10.41 7.67 -15.38
C ASP A 400 -10.13 9.01 -16.10
N LEU A 401 -9.82 10.07 -15.34
CA LEU A 401 -9.46 11.37 -15.93
C LEU A 401 -8.17 11.27 -16.75
N THR A 402 -7.18 10.60 -16.23
CA THR A 402 -5.87 10.44 -16.86
C THR A 402 -5.98 9.64 -18.15
N GLU A 403 -6.65 8.48 -18.09
CA GLU A 403 -6.84 7.62 -19.26
C GLU A 403 -7.62 8.34 -20.36
N ALA A 404 -8.70 9.05 -20.01
CA ALA A 404 -9.45 9.85 -20.96
C ALA A 404 -8.60 10.97 -21.58
N THR A 405 -7.72 11.63 -20.79
CA THR A 405 -6.85 12.72 -21.28
C THR A 405 -5.79 12.19 -22.25
N VAL A 406 -5.14 11.08 -21.90
CA VAL A 406 -4.10 10.45 -22.75
C VAL A 406 -4.69 9.95 -24.07
N LEU A 407 -5.91 9.41 -24.04
CA LEU A 407 -6.55 8.83 -25.22
C LEU A 407 -7.34 9.84 -26.07
N ALA A 408 -7.69 11.01 -25.55
CA ALA A 408 -8.51 11.99 -26.28
C ALA A 408 -7.98 12.33 -27.69
N PRO A 409 -6.66 12.55 -27.92
CA PRO A 409 -6.12 12.81 -29.25
C PRO A 409 -6.22 11.62 -30.22
N GLN A 410 -6.46 10.42 -29.71
CA GLN A 410 -6.44 9.16 -30.46
C GLN A 410 -7.86 8.65 -30.80
N LYS A 411 -8.90 9.45 -30.57
CA LYS A 411 -10.29 9.09 -30.88
C LYS A 411 -10.43 8.72 -32.37
N GLY A 412 -11.13 7.62 -32.63
CA GLY A 412 -11.31 7.04 -33.97
C GLY A 412 -10.18 6.09 -34.42
N GLN A 413 -9.09 6.00 -33.67
CA GLN A 413 -8.01 5.04 -33.96
C GLN A 413 -8.37 3.63 -33.52
N THR A 414 -7.71 2.65 -34.14
CA THR A 414 -7.89 1.23 -33.83
C THR A 414 -6.72 0.69 -33.03
N PHE A 415 -7.04 -0.08 -32.00
CA PHE A 415 -6.08 -0.62 -31.01
C PHE A 415 -6.13 -2.14 -30.97
N ASP A 416 -4.98 -2.76 -30.82
CA ASP A 416 -4.88 -4.18 -30.50
C ASP A 416 -5.19 -4.41 -29.01
N SER A 417 -6.14 -5.30 -28.76
CA SER A 417 -6.68 -5.50 -27.40
C SER A 417 -6.89 -6.97 -27.11
N ALA A 418 -6.82 -7.35 -25.83
CA ALA A 418 -7.27 -8.64 -25.32
C ALA A 418 -8.67 -8.50 -24.71
N VAL A 419 -9.60 -9.38 -25.06
CA VAL A 419 -10.95 -9.41 -24.49
C VAL A 419 -10.94 -10.26 -23.23
N LEU A 420 -10.96 -9.61 -22.09
CA LEU A 420 -10.86 -10.28 -20.78
C LEU A 420 -12.20 -10.84 -20.32
N ARG A 421 -13.29 -10.19 -20.74
CA ARG A 421 -14.66 -10.59 -20.45
C ARG A 421 -15.58 -10.14 -21.57
N GLY A 422 -16.45 -11.03 -22.04
CA GLY A 422 -17.48 -10.72 -23.01
C GLY A 422 -18.58 -9.81 -22.47
N ALA A 423 -19.37 -9.24 -23.39
CA ALA A 423 -20.53 -8.45 -23.03
C ALA A 423 -21.66 -9.33 -22.45
N GLU A 424 -22.39 -8.81 -21.48
CA GLU A 424 -23.62 -9.40 -20.94
C GLU A 424 -24.78 -8.41 -21.10
N LYS A 425 -26.04 -8.87 -20.98
CA LYS A 425 -27.29 -8.11 -21.30
C LYS A 425 -27.35 -6.65 -20.80
N LYS A 426 -26.57 -6.27 -19.78
CA LYS A 426 -26.52 -4.90 -19.20
C LYS A 426 -25.11 -4.42 -18.93
N ARG A 427 -24.08 -5.10 -19.47
CA ARG A 427 -22.69 -4.84 -19.14
C ARG A 427 -21.85 -4.87 -20.39
N PHE A 428 -21.05 -3.84 -20.56
CA PHE A 428 -20.01 -3.78 -21.58
C PHE A 428 -19.01 -4.92 -21.43
N ALA A 429 -18.41 -5.32 -22.55
CA ALA A 429 -17.23 -6.17 -22.50
C ALA A 429 -16.08 -5.42 -21.78
N GLU A 430 -15.20 -6.17 -21.14
CA GLU A 430 -14.00 -5.66 -20.49
C GLU A 430 -12.79 -6.08 -21.32
N VAL A 431 -12.00 -5.09 -21.73
CA VAL A 431 -10.88 -5.27 -22.65
C VAL A 431 -9.62 -4.64 -22.08
N PHE A 432 -8.49 -5.23 -22.43
CA PHE A 432 -7.17 -4.67 -22.13
C PHE A 432 -6.53 -4.21 -23.44
N VAL A 433 -6.32 -2.91 -23.57
CA VAL A 433 -5.55 -2.29 -24.65
C VAL A 433 -4.07 -2.47 -24.32
N THR A 434 -3.27 -2.87 -25.31
CA THR A 434 -1.87 -3.22 -25.08
C THR A 434 -0.96 -1.98 -25.04
N ASP A 435 -1.28 -0.98 -25.87
CA ASP A 435 -0.52 0.25 -25.98
C ASP A 435 -1.48 1.43 -26.28
N PRO A 436 -1.64 2.39 -25.36
CA PRO A 436 -1.17 2.35 -23.97
C PRO A 436 -1.87 1.26 -23.16
N PRO A 437 -1.25 0.72 -22.09
CA PRO A 437 -1.78 -0.40 -21.31
C PRO A 437 -2.95 0.05 -20.42
N ILE A 438 -4.16 -0.01 -20.96
CA ILE A 438 -5.39 0.49 -20.35
C ILE A 438 -6.43 -0.62 -20.27
N LEU A 439 -7.10 -0.70 -19.10
CA LEU A 439 -8.29 -1.53 -18.94
C LEU A 439 -9.53 -0.68 -19.24
N ALA A 440 -10.31 -1.08 -20.24
CA ALA A 440 -11.42 -0.28 -20.73
C ALA A 440 -12.70 -1.10 -20.97
N ARG A 441 -13.79 -0.37 -21.15
CA ARG A 441 -15.08 -0.93 -21.59
C ARG A 441 -15.14 -0.97 -23.10
N CYS A 442 -15.79 -2.01 -23.63
CA CYS A 442 -16.03 -2.13 -25.07
C CYS A 442 -17.50 -2.41 -25.34
N GLU A 443 -18.07 -1.61 -26.24
CA GLU A 443 -19.42 -1.80 -26.81
C GLU A 443 -19.37 -2.82 -27.95
N GLY A 444 -20.45 -3.55 -28.16
CA GLY A 444 -20.50 -4.69 -29.05
C GLY A 444 -20.25 -6.01 -28.35
N ASP A 445 -19.99 -7.07 -29.09
CA ASP A 445 -19.82 -8.42 -28.60
C ASP A 445 -18.47 -9.01 -29.06
N PRO A 446 -17.32 -8.47 -28.55
CA PRO A 446 -16.02 -9.03 -28.88
C PRO A 446 -15.87 -10.43 -28.25
N PRO A 447 -15.20 -11.37 -28.91
CA PRO A 447 -15.08 -12.75 -28.43
C PRO A 447 -14.20 -12.84 -27.18
N GLU A 448 -14.79 -13.26 -26.07
CA GLU A 448 -14.09 -13.45 -24.79
C GLU A 448 -12.90 -14.42 -24.95
N GLY A 449 -11.79 -14.08 -24.33
CA GLY A 449 -10.60 -14.90 -24.36
C GLY A 449 -9.73 -14.76 -25.62
N GLN A 450 -10.05 -13.83 -26.51
CA GLN A 450 -9.33 -13.65 -27.77
C GLN A 450 -8.75 -12.24 -27.90
N ARG A 451 -7.83 -12.08 -28.84
CA ARG A 451 -7.37 -10.75 -29.26
C ARG A 451 -8.32 -10.20 -30.34
N ALA A 452 -8.60 -8.91 -30.24
CA ALA A 452 -9.46 -8.19 -31.16
C ALA A 452 -8.90 -6.81 -31.46
N LYS A 453 -9.21 -6.29 -32.66
CA LYS A 453 -9.01 -4.88 -32.98
C LYS A 453 -10.25 -4.11 -32.59
N LEU A 454 -10.07 -3.04 -31.79
CA LEU A 454 -11.16 -2.22 -31.25
C LEU A 454 -10.95 -0.77 -31.67
N THR A 455 -12.02 -0.06 -32.02
CA THR A 455 -11.96 1.38 -32.30
C THR A 455 -12.27 2.17 -31.03
N LEU A 456 -11.44 3.18 -30.73
CA LEU A 456 -11.72 4.12 -29.64
C LEU A 456 -12.88 5.06 -30.05
N ARG A 457 -14.08 4.83 -29.50
CA ARG A 457 -15.28 5.60 -29.82
C ARG A 457 -15.38 6.88 -29.00
N GLU A 458 -15.03 6.79 -27.73
CA GLU A 458 -15.10 7.92 -26.81
C GLU A 458 -13.87 7.97 -25.90
N ALA A 459 -13.31 9.18 -25.78
CA ALA A 459 -12.32 9.53 -24.79
C ALA A 459 -12.58 10.99 -24.41
N ASP A 460 -13.28 11.21 -23.30
CA ASP A 460 -13.71 12.53 -22.84
C ASP A 460 -13.22 12.81 -21.42
N PRO A 461 -12.22 13.69 -21.25
CA PRO A 461 -11.75 14.09 -19.91
C PRO A 461 -12.82 14.79 -19.07
N GLY A 462 -13.81 15.44 -19.71
CA GLY A 462 -14.89 16.13 -19.01
C GLY A 462 -15.83 15.20 -18.26
N THR A 463 -16.17 14.08 -18.88
CA THR A 463 -16.99 12.99 -18.30
C THR A 463 -16.15 11.86 -17.73
N ARG A 464 -14.83 11.89 -17.93
CA ARG A 464 -13.89 10.82 -17.55
C ARG A 464 -14.28 9.47 -18.14
N THR A 465 -14.68 9.47 -19.40
CA THR A 465 -15.18 8.28 -20.10
C THR A 465 -14.21 7.83 -21.17
N VAL A 466 -13.86 6.53 -21.14
CA VAL A 466 -13.17 5.83 -22.24
C VAL A 466 -14.04 4.67 -22.67
N LEU A 467 -14.37 4.60 -23.96
CA LEU A 467 -15.21 3.56 -24.54
C LEU A 467 -14.66 3.12 -25.89
N PHE A 468 -14.45 1.83 -26.02
CA PHE A 468 -14.09 1.19 -27.29
C PHE A 468 -15.33 0.57 -27.95
N GLY A 469 -15.25 0.28 -29.25
CA GLY A 469 -16.28 -0.38 -30.02
C GLY A 469 -15.77 -1.58 -30.80
N PHE A 470 -16.62 -2.61 -30.91
CA PHE A 470 -16.41 -3.81 -31.73
C PHE A 470 -17.65 -4.08 -32.60
N PRO A 471 -17.51 -4.52 -33.89
CA PRO A 471 -16.24 -4.65 -34.59
C PRO A 471 -15.53 -3.32 -34.81
N ALA A 472 -14.25 -3.36 -35.18
CA ALA A 472 -13.50 -2.15 -35.51
C ALA A 472 -14.13 -1.51 -36.76
N GLU A 473 -14.21 -0.18 -36.78
CA GLU A 473 -14.75 0.54 -37.95
C GLU A 473 -13.79 0.36 -39.15
N GLY A 474 -14.32 -0.18 -40.25
CA GLY A 474 -13.53 -0.43 -41.46
C GLY A 474 -12.95 -1.83 -41.61
N SER A 475 -13.32 -2.78 -40.75
CA SER A 475 -12.95 -4.21 -40.88
C SER A 475 -13.97 -5.01 -41.69
#